data_6aa7e39a798b0aa1f7e683bd7de2275b
#
_entry.id   6aa7e39a798b0aa1f7e683bd7de2275b
#
_cell.length_a   1.000
_cell.length_b   1.000
_cell.length_c   1.000
_cell.angle_alpha   90.00
_cell.angle_beta   90.00
_cell.angle_gamma   90.00
#
_symmetry.space_group_name_H-M   'P 1'
#
loop_
_entity.id
_entity.type
_entity.pdbx_description
1 polymer ?
#
loop_
_entity_poly.entity_id
_entity_poly.type
_entity_poly.pdbx_seq_one_letter_code
_entity_poly.pdbx_strand_id
1 'polypeptide(L)'
;MKRVAVIAGAGPAGLTAAWELLARTDVHPVIIEPTAAIGGIAQTYVHNGNRIDIGGHRFFTKSERVMNFWLSMLPRQGAPAADDVAFGHDVELATEVVLRHLAPEAAADRRIREERRPAPDPEREDRVMLQRPRLSRIYFSRHFFPYPLGITLMVAWRLGLLNTALITLSYLWAKAFPRRDETFLDAFFINRFGRRLYETFFHGYTEKVWGVKCSEIRAEWGAQRVKGLSLKRAVIHAIHDLLSSDFSKEQHRRETSLITRFWYPKYGPGQMWETVAEQVRGAGGEIRQGSRVVGVRLANGRVAGVRVREEATGRVEDVACDYFFSTMPVRELVAMVEPAPSSAVREVAAGLRYRDFLTVGLLLNRLHVLEKGRLPRASVRDNWIYVQDAGVRVGRIQIFNNWSPYLAADHENTVWIGLEYFVGQGDDLWRMADADLVQLAKREVEQIGFARGADVRDGCVLRMPNAYPAYFGSYENFDEIRRWVTSIPNLFCVGRNGMHRYNNQDHSMLTAMMAVDNIVAGCEDDSALWTVNLEMVYGESGS
;
A
#
# COMPACT_ATOMS: atom_id res chain seq x y z
N MET A 1 38.65 2.06 -9.18
CA MET A 1 37.67 1.38 -8.27
C MET A 1 36.29 1.53 -8.89
N LYS A 2 35.42 0.53 -8.79
CA LYS A 2 34.01 0.71 -9.19
C LYS A 2 33.36 1.72 -8.27
N ARG A 3 32.47 2.57 -8.82
CA ARG A 3 31.64 3.46 -8.01
C ARG A 3 30.65 2.62 -7.17
N VAL A 4 30.38 3.05 -5.96
CA VAL A 4 29.52 2.34 -5.00
C VAL A 4 28.28 3.17 -4.69
N ALA A 5 27.11 2.56 -4.77
CA ALA A 5 25.87 3.12 -4.26
C ALA A 5 25.43 2.34 -3.03
N VAL A 6 25.39 3.01 -1.87
CA VAL A 6 24.76 2.43 -0.69
C VAL A 6 23.27 2.76 -0.71
N ILE A 7 22.43 1.75 -0.44
CA ILE A 7 20.97 1.84 -0.48
C ILE A 7 20.42 1.40 0.88
N ALA A 8 19.81 2.31 1.61
CA ALA A 8 19.20 2.01 2.90
C ALA A 8 17.77 1.52 2.72
N GLY A 9 17.56 0.21 2.89
CA GLY A 9 16.29 -0.50 2.82
C GLY A 9 16.11 -1.37 1.58
N ALA A 10 15.69 -2.64 1.81
CA ALA A 10 15.38 -3.64 0.78
C ALA A 10 13.89 -3.70 0.42
N GLY A 11 13.20 -2.56 0.44
CA GLY A 11 11.82 -2.42 -0.03
C GLY A 11 11.74 -2.16 -1.54
N PRO A 12 10.52 -1.92 -2.09
CA PRO A 12 10.30 -1.70 -3.51
C PRO A 12 11.23 -0.65 -4.14
N ALA A 13 11.43 0.49 -3.49
CA ALA A 13 12.30 1.55 -4.03
C ALA A 13 13.78 1.13 -4.04
N GLY A 14 14.28 0.58 -2.92
CA GLY A 14 15.71 0.22 -2.82
C GLY A 14 16.09 -0.91 -3.76
N LEU A 15 15.26 -1.95 -3.86
CA LEU A 15 15.50 -3.07 -4.79
C LEU A 15 15.39 -2.64 -6.24
N THR A 16 14.45 -1.74 -6.58
CA THR A 16 14.36 -1.17 -7.93
C THR A 16 15.60 -0.34 -8.25
N ALA A 17 16.09 0.50 -7.33
CA ALA A 17 17.33 1.27 -7.52
C ALA A 17 18.53 0.34 -7.80
N ALA A 18 18.69 -0.71 -6.99
CA ALA A 18 19.79 -1.67 -7.16
C ALA A 18 19.72 -2.39 -8.52
N TRP A 19 18.52 -2.85 -8.91
CA TRP A 19 18.31 -3.52 -10.18
C TRP A 19 18.62 -2.59 -11.38
N GLU A 20 18.11 -1.36 -11.36
CA GLU A 20 18.34 -0.34 -12.41
C GLU A 20 19.83 0.04 -12.49
N LEU A 21 20.53 0.18 -11.36
CA LEU A 21 21.97 0.47 -11.33
C LEU A 21 22.76 -0.67 -12.00
N LEU A 22 22.49 -1.93 -11.67
CA LEU A 22 23.14 -3.08 -12.28
C LEU A 22 22.83 -3.22 -13.77
N ALA A 23 21.59 -2.92 -14.16
CA ALA A 23 21.14 -3.01 -15.54
C ALA A 23 21.75 -1.94 -16.45
N ARG A 24 22.08 -0.73 -15.93
CA ARG A 24 22.31 0.44 -16.76
C ARG A 24 23.62 1.20 -16.47
N THR A 25 24.30 0.85 -15.38
CA THR A 25 25.51 1.56 -14.94
C THR A 25 26.60 0.60 -14.50
N ASP A 26 27.80 1.11 -14.26
CA ASP A 26 28.93 0.42 -13.62
C ASP A 26 28.98 0.61 -12.10
N VAL A 27 27.93 1.23 -11.52
CA VAL A 27 27.81 1.45 -10.08
C VAL A 27 27.42 0.16 -9.37
N HIS A 28 28.20 -0.21 -8.36
CA HIS A 28 27.96 -1.41 -7.55
C HIS A 28 26.98 -1.08 -6.41
N PRO A 29 25.76 -1.69 -6.36
CA PRO A 29 24.80 -1.45 -5.29
C PRO A 29 25.07 -2.32 -4.07
N VAL A 30 25.05 -1.68 -2.89
CA VAL A 30 25.12 -2.32 -1.57
C VAL A 30 23.86 -1.93 -0.79
N ILE A 31 22.92 -2.86 -0.67
CA ILE A 31 21.67 -2.66 0.09
C ILE A 31 21.91 -3.00 1.55
N ILE A 32 21.50 -2.13 2.45
CA ILE A 32 21.56 -2.30 3.90
C ILE A 32 20.12 -2.44 4.42
N GLU A 33 19.75 -3.63 4.93
CA GLU A 33 18.41 -3.95 5.40
C GLU A 33 18.44 -4.37 6.88
N PRO A 34 17.74 -3.67 7.78
CA PRO A 34 17.82 -3.97 9.22
C PRO A 34 17.16 -5.30 9.62
N THR A 35 16.29 -5.85 8.80
CA THR A 35 15.55 -7.08 9.08
C THR A 35 16.08 -8.27 8.29
N ALA A 36 15.62 -9.48 8.64
CA ALA A 36 15.86 -10.68 7.84
C ALA A 36 14.91 -10.79 6.62
N ALA A 37 13.90 -9.91 6.51
CA ALA A 37 12.89 -9.96 5.48
C ALA A 37 13.20 -9.00 4.32
N ILE A 38 12.80 -9.38 3.11
CA ILE A 38 12.89 -8.58 1.89
C ILE A 38 11.50 -8.05 1.54
N GLY A 39 11.43 -6.86 0.95
CA GLY A 39 10.18 -6.26 0.46
C GLY A 39 9.66 -5.08 1.30
N GLY A 40 10.26 -4.78 2.45
CA GLY A 40 9.81 -3.69 3.32
C GLY A 40 8.34 -3.87 3.71
N ILE A 41 7.50 -2.83 3.51
CA ILE A 41 6.06 -2.95 3.82
C ILE A 41 5.28 -3.80 2.77
N ALA A 42 5.89 -4.15 1.65
CA ALA A 42 5.33 -5.04 0.64
C ALA A 42 5.79 -6.50 0.78
N GLN A 43 6.31 -6.89 1.94
CA GLN A 43 6.66 -8.27 2.25
C GLN A 43 5.42 -9.13 2.49
N THR A 44 5.54 -10.43 2.27
CA THR A 44 4.54 -11.44 2.62
C THR A 44 5.14 -12.35 3.69
N TYR A 45 4.47 -12.48 4.81
CA TYR A 45 4.89 -13.33 5.92
C TYR A 45 4.25 -14.72 5.81
N VAL A 46 4.96 -15.76 6.25
CA VAL A 46 4.45 -17.14 6.25
C VAL A 46 4.21 -17.59 7.69
N HIS A 47 2.97 -18.02 7.99
CA HIS A 47 2.56 -18.56 9.27
C HIS A 47 1.85 -19.90 9.09
N ASN A 48 2.46 -20.98 9.57
CA ASN A 48 1.91 -22.35 9.46
C ASN A 48 1.44 -22.71 8.03
N GLY A 49 2.24 -22.35 7.01
CA GLY A 49 1.93 -22.56 5.59
C GLY A 49 0.99 -21.52 4.97
N ASN A 50 0.32 -20.70 5.75
CA ASN A 50 -0.51 -19.60 5.28
C ASN A 50 0.32 -18.34 5.07
N ARG A 51 0.03 -17.59 4.01
CA ARG A 51 0.73 -16.34 3.67
C ARG A 51 -0.12 -15.13 4.00
N ILE A 52 0.48 -14.14 4.63
CA ILE A 52 -0.18 -12.91 5.07
C ILE A 52 0.60 -11.69 4.64
N ASP A 53 -0.08 -10.74 4.03
CA ASP A 53 0.49 -9.47 3.61
C ASP A 53 0.34 -8.41 4.70
N ILE A 54 1.28 -7.49 4.72
CA ILE A 54 1.20 -6.32 5.59
C ILE A 54 0.40 -5.23 4.86
N GLY A 55 -0.94 -5.30 4.96
CA GLY A 55 -1.84 -4.46 4.20
C GLY A 55 -2.03 -4.91 2.74
N GLY A 56 -3.01 -4.35 2.06
CA GLY A 56 -3.34 -4.73 0.68
C GLY A 56 -2.42 -4.07 -0.34
N HIS A 57 -1.73 -4.87 -1.15
CA HIS A 57 -0.80 -4.41 -2.18
C HIS A 57 -1.24 -4.88 -3.56
N ARG A 58 -2.08 -4.09 -4.23
CA ARG A 58 -2.47 -4.33 -5.62
C ARG A 58 -1.36 -3.88 -6.57
N PHE A 59 -1.06 -4.71 -7.57
CA PHE A 59 -0.17 -4.35 -8.66
C PHE A 59 -1.00 -3.72 -9.78
N PHE A 60 -1.11 -2.43 -9.70
CA PHE A 60 -1.75 -1.58 -10.68
C PHE A 60 -0.95 -0.29 -10.81
N THR A 61 -0.71 0.14 -12.05
CA THR A 61 0.01 1.38 -12.34
C THR A 61 -0.42 1.93 -13.70
N LYS A 62 -0.32 3.25 -13.88
CA LYS A 62 -0.43 3.92 -15.18
C LYS A 62 0.92 3.99 -15.91
N SER A 63 2.02 3.66 -15.24
CA SER A 63 3.35 3.65 -15.83
C SER A 63 3.62 2.35 -16.56
N GLU A 64 3.75 2.42 -17.88
CA GLU A 64 4.16 1.27 -18.69
C GLU A 64 5.53 0.74 -18.27
N ARG A 65 6.47 1.62 -17.87
CA ARG A 65 7.81 1.22 -17.39
C ARG A 65 7.69 0.31 -16.16
N VAL A 66 6.87 0.68 -15.19
CA VAL A 66 6.66 -0.11 -13.98
C VAL A 66 5.90 -1.41 -14.29
N MET A 67 4.85 -1.34 -15.12
CA MET A 67 4.10 -2.53 -15.52
C MET A 67 5.01 -3.54 -16.24
N ASN A 68 5.82 -3.08 -17.19
CA ASN A 68 6.78 -3.92 -17.91
C ASN A 68 7.83 -4.51 -16.98
N PHE A 69 8.29 -3.76 -15.97
CA PHE A 69 9.19 -4.29 -14.94
C PHE A 69 8.51 -5.44 -14.19
N TRP A 70 7.33 -5.24 -13.62
CA TRP A 70 6.62 -6.28 -12.87
C TRP A 70 6.41 -7.55 -13.68
N LEU A 71 5.88 -7.41 -14.91
CA LEU A 71 5.55 -8.55 -15.76
C LEU A 71 6.78 -9.24 -16.36
N SER A 72 7.95 -8.58 -16.35
CA SER A 72 9.21 -9.19 -16.71
C SER A 72 9.87 -9.96 -15.56
N MET A 73 9.51 -9.67 -14.30
CA MET A 73 9.98 -10.39 -13.11
C MET A 73 9.08 -11.60 -12.79
N LEU A 74 7.77 -11.36 -12.78
CA LEU A 74 6.74 -12.39 -12.60
C LEU A 74 5.79 -12.35 -13.80
N PRO A 75 5.81 -13.37 -14.67
CA PRO A 75 5.05 -13.38 -15.91
C PRO A 75 3.56 -13.58 -15.68
N ARG A 76 2.74 -13.09 -16.62
CA ARG A 76 1.29 -13.30 -16.60
C ARG A 76 0.93 -14.77 -16.72
N GLN A 77 -0.15 -15.20 -16.04
CA GLN A 77 -0.70 -16.56 -16.13
C GLN A 77 -1.10 -16.92 -17.57
N GLY A 78 -0.78 -18.16 -17.97
CA GLY A 78 -1.17 -18.76 -19.25
C GLY A 78 -2.34 -19.75 -19.14
N ALA A 79 -2.72 -20.09 -17.90
CA ALA A 79 -3.87 -20.92 -17.57
C ALA A 79 -4.66 -20.29 -16.41
N PRO A 80 -5.96 -20.62 -16.25
CA PRO A 80 -6.74 -20.18 -15.11
C PRO A 80 -6.20 -20.75 -13.79
N ALA A 81 -6.21 -19.98 -12.72
CA ALA A 81 -5.97 -20.50 -11.37
C ALA A 81 -7.20 -21.31 -10.88
N ALA A 82 -7.02 -22.14 -9.84
CA ALA A 82 -8.07 -23.02 -9.33
C ALA A 82 -9.38 -22.28 -9.00
N ASP A 83 -9.29 -21.11 -8.39
CA ASP A 83 -10.46 -20.30 -8.06
C ASP A 83 -11.04 -19.53 -9.26
N ASP A 84 -10.26 -19.25 -10.31
CA ASP A 84 -10.79 -18.66 -11.55
C ASP A 84 -11.79 -19.62 -12.20
N VAL A 85 -11.48 -20.92 -12.20
CA VAL A 85 -12.41 -21.97 -12.68
C VAL A 85 -13.61 -22.09 -11.77
N ALA A 86 -13.38 -22.18 -10.44
CA ALA A 86 -14.44 -22.39 -9.46
C ALA A 86 -15.48 -21.24 -9.41
N PHE A 87 -15.04 -19.99 -9.60
CA PHE A 87 -15.90 -18.81 -9.54
C PHE A 87 -16.28 -18.23 -10.91
N GLY A 88 -15.72 -18.78 -11.99
CA GLY A 88 -15.95 -18.32 -13.36
C GLY A 88 -15.41 -16.90 -13.55
N HIS A 89 -14.20 -16.62 -13.05
CA HIS A 89 -13.53 -15.34 -13.30
C HIS A 89 -13.15 -15.24 -14.77
N ASP A 90 -13.48 -14.10 -15.38
CA ASP A 90 -13.01 -13.77 -16.72
C ASP A 90 -11.59 -13.18 -16.60
N VAL A 91 -10.56 -13.98 -16.90
CA VAL A 91 -9.16 -13.62 -16.82
C VAL A 91 -8.51 -13.61 -18.20
N GLU A 92 -7.62 -12.64 -18.43
CA GLU A 92 -6.85 -12.55 -19.67
C GLU A 92 -5.62 -13.47 -19.59
N LEU A 93 -5.64 -14.55 -20.35
CA LEU A 93 -4.55 -15.51 -20.41
C LEU A 93 -3.51 -15.10 -21.47
N ALA A 94 -2.25 -15.18 -21.11
CA ALA A 94 -1.14 -14.99 -22.04
C ALA A 94 -0.79 -16.30 -22.72
N THR A 95 -0.33 -16.23 -23.97
CA THR A 95 0.23 -17.40 -24.69
C THR A 95 1.74 -17.46 -24.53
N GLU A 96 2.40 -16.32 -24.60
CA GLU A 96 3.85 -16.15 -24.50
C GLU A 96 4.18 -14.97 -23.59
N VAL A 97 5.31 -15.03 -22.92
CA VAL A 97 5.80 -13.99 -22.01
C VAL A 97 7.28 -13.73 -22.25
N VAL A 98 7.72 -12.51 -21.91
CA VAL A 98 9.13 -12.10 -21.99
C VAL A 98 9.61 -11.80 -20.58
N LEU A 99 10.57 -12.57 -20.10
CA LEU A 99 11.25 -12.33 -18.84
C LEU A 99 12.52 -11.53 -19.08
N ARG A 100 12.89 -10.71 -18.09
CA ARG A 100 14.16 -9.98 -18.07
C ARG A 100 14.98 -10.42 -16.88
N HIS A 101 16.20 -10.82 -17.15
CA HIS A 101 17.16 -11.25 -16.16
C HIS A 101 18.38 -10.34 -16.20
N LEU A 102 18.87 -9.93 -15.04
CA LEU A 102 20.20 -9.34 -14.95
C LEU A 102 21.23 -10.41 -15.34
N ALA A 103 22.16 -10.04 -16.21
CA ALA A 103 23.25 -10.93 -16.56
C ALA A 103 24.26 -11.00 -15.41
N PRO A 104 24.91 -12.16 -15.16
CA PRO A 104 26.02 -12.24 -14.22
C PRO A 104 27.13 -11.25 -14.57
N GLU A 105 27.86 -10.76 -13.58
CA GLU A 105 28.91 -9.75 -13.72
C GLU A 105 29.97 -10.08 -14.78
N ALA A 106 30.22 -11.38 -15.03
CA ALA A 106 31.20 -11.85 -16.01
C ALA A 106 30.76 -11.69 -17.48
N ALA A 107 29.52 -11.31 -17.77
CA ALA A 107 29.00 -11.16 -19.13
C ALA A 107 29.13 -9.70 -19.60
N ALA A 108 30.28 -9.34 -20.16
CA ALA A 108 30.67 -7.96 -20.45
C ALA A 108 29.76 -7.21 -21.45
N ASP A 109 29.06 -7.88 -22.36
CA ASP A 109 28.40 -7.23 -23.50
C ASP A 109 26.91 -6.93 -23.34
N ARG A 110 26.19 -7.61 -22.45
CA ARG A 110 24.74 -7.38 -22.23
C ARG A 110 24.38 -7.58 -20.76
N ARG A 111 24.00 -6.49 -20.11
CA ARG A 111 23.60 -6.51 -18.70
C ARG A 111 22.21 -7.08 -18.45
N ILE A 112 21.35 -7.10 -19.46
CA ILE A 112 20.00 -7.68 -19.43
C ILE A 112 19.91 -8.79 -20.48
N ARG A 113 19.39 -9.95 -20.07
CA ARG A 113 19.00 -11.05 -20.96
C ARG A 113 17.48 -11.13 -21.01
N GLU A 114 16.93 -11.21 -22.21
CA GLU A 114 15.51 -11.46 -22.42
C GLU A 114 15.32 -12.95 -22.76
N GLU A 115 14.36 -13.57 -22.08
CA GLU A 115 13.93 -14.94 -22.30
C GLU A 115 12.47 -14.93 -22.73
N ARG A 116 12.19 -15.50 -23.91
CA ARG A 116 10.83 -15.75 -24.39
C ARG A 116 10.45 -17.18 -24.07
N ARG A 117 9.29 -17.36 -23.47
CA ARG A 117 8.76 -18.70 -23.16
C ARG A 117 7.24 -18.72 -23.17
N PRO A 118 6.61 -19.92 -23.24
CA PRO A 118 5.18 -20.05 -22.99
C PRO A 118 4.79 -19.47 -21.64
N ALA A 119 3.60 -18.89 -21.59
CA ALA A 119 3.08 -18.34 -20.33
C ALA A 119 2.84 -19.46 -19.30
N PRO A 120 3.16 -19.23 -18.01
CA PRO A 120 3.13 -20.26 -16.99
C PRO A 120 1.70 -20.66 -16.59
N ASP A 121 1.53 -21.93 -16.25
CA ASP A 121 0.35 -22.47 -15.60
C ASP A 121 0.48 -22.26 -14.08
N PRO A 122 -0.43 -21.52 -13.42
CA PRO A 122 -0.37 -21.27 -11.98
C PRO A 122 -0.40 -22.54 -11.11
N GLU A 123 -0.94 -23.66 -11.62
CA GLU A 123 -0.97 -24.92 -10.88
C GLU A 123 0.37 -25.68 -10.92
N ARG A 124 1.27 -25.31 -11.85
CA ARG A 124 2.54 -26.00 -12.08
C ARG A 124 3.76 -25.15 -11.78
N GLU A 125 3.60 -23.83 -11.87
CA GLU A 125 4.69 -22.88 -11.70
C GLU A 125 4.38 -21.87 -10.60
N ASP A 126 5.40 -21.54 -9.82
CA ASP A 126 5.25 -20.63 -8.68
C ASP A 126 5.46 -19.17 -9.06
N ARG A 127 6.33 -18.90 -10.03
CA ARG A 127 6.62 -17.52 -10.47
C ARG A 127 5.62 -17.07 -11.51
N VAL A 128 4.47 -16.62 -11.03
CA VAL A 128 3.36 -16.19 -11.88
C VAL A 128 2.61 -15.00 -11.26
N MET A 129 2.18 -14.09 -12.12
CA MET A 129 1.32 -12.96 -11.80
C MET A 129 -0.12 -13.31 -12.20
N LEU A 130 -1.01 -13.35 -11.23
CA LEU A 130 -2.43 -13.63 -11.40
C LEU A 130 -3.19 -12.35 -11.71
N GLN A 131 -4.16 -12.40 -12.61
CA GLN A 131 -5.13 -11.33 -12.79
C GLN A 131 -6.30 -11.55 -11.84
N ARG A 132 -6.58 -10.56 -10.97
CA ARG A 132 -7.59 -10.70 -9.91
C ARG A 132 -8.70 -9.67 -10.09
N PRO A 133 -9.98 -10.07 -9.87
CA PRO A 133 -11.07 -9.11 -9.82
C PRO A 133 -10.92 -8.22 -8.59
N ARG A 134 -11.19 -6.92 -8.76
CA ARG A 134 -11.20 -5.97 -7.65
C ARG A 134 -12.60 -5.81 -7.11
N LEU A 135 -12.80 -6.23 -5.87
CA LEU A 135 -14.01 -5.91 -5.12
C LEU A 135 -13.64 -5.38 -3.74
N SER A 136 -14.14 -4.20 -3.41
CA SER A 136 -14.03 -3.62 -2.08
C SER A 136 -15.34 -2.96 -1.72
N ARG A 137 -15.83 -3.25 -0.52
CA ARG A 137 -17.09 -2.67 -0.01
C ARG A 137 -16.90 -2.14 1.41
N ILE A 138 -17.83 -1.33 1.84
CA ILE A 138 -17.95 -0.87 3.23
C ILE A 138 -18.85 -1.87 3.97
N TYR A 139 -18.41 -2.30 5.13
CA TYR A 139 -19.21 -3.11 6.05
C TYR A 139 -19.63 -2.24 7.24
N PHE A 140 -20.92 -2.12 7.45
CA PHE A 140 -21.51 -1.30 8.49
C PHE A 140 -22.85 -1.89 8.94
N SER A 141 -23.01 -2.05 10.24
CA SER A 141 -24.27 -2.57 10.85
C SER A 141 -24.73 -3.87 10.19
N ARG A 142 -23.80 -4.81 9.98
CA ARG A 142 -24.01 -6.13 9.34
C ARG A 142 -24.47 -6.10 7.88
N HIS A 143 -24.26 -4.97 7.19
CA HIS A 143 -24.60 -4.82 5.76
C HIS A 143 -23.39 -4.35 4.96
N PHE A 144 -23.31 -4.83 3.71
CA PHE A 144 -22.34 -4.34 2.76
C PHE A 144 -22.90 -3.14 1.98
N PHE A 145 -22.09 -2.10 1.86
CA PHE A 145 -22.35 -0.91 1.06
C PHE A 145 -21.28 -0.78 -0.03
N PRO A 146 -21.63 -0.25 -1.21
CA PRO A 146 -20.66 -0.06 -2.28
C PRO A 146 -19.55 0.92 -1.86
N TYR A 147 -18.35 0.71 -2.39
CA TYR A 147 -17.24 1.66 -2.29
C TYR A 147 -16.80 2.09 -3.71
N PRO A 148 -16.80 3.39 -4.02
CA PRO A 148 -17.23 4.52 -3.20
C PRO A 148 -18.73 4.49 -2.86
N LEU A 149 -19.10 5.11 -1.72
CA LEU A 149 -20.48 5.16 -1.27
C LEU A 149 -21.34 5.93 -2.29
N GLY A 150 -22.29 5.25 -2.91
CA GLY A 150 -23.29 5.85 -3.81
C GLY A 150 -24.65 5.90 -3.14
N ILE A 151 -25.47 6.91 -3.48
CA ILE A 151 -26.87 6.96 -3.04
C ILE A 151 -27.68 6.13 -4.03
N THR A 152 -28.13 4.96 -3.57
CA THR A 152 -29.04 4.08 -4.31
C THR A 152 -30.23 3.73 -3.43
N LEU A 153 -31.33 3.31 -4.04
CA LEU A 153 -32.50 2.83 -3.28
C LEU A 153 -32.12 1.71 -2.31
N MET A 154 -31.20 0.82 -2.70
CA MET A 154 -30.70 -0.26 -1.83
C MET A 154 -29.94 0.31 -0.62
N VAL A 155 -29.09 1.32 -0.81
CA VAL A 155 -28.36 1.99 0.27
C VAL A 155 -29.35 2.69 1.20
N ALA A 156 -30.34 3.41 0.64
CA ALA A 156 -31.38 4.09 1.41
C ALA A 156 -32.22 3.10 2.26
N TRP A 157 -32.58 1.96 1.68
CA TRP A 157 -33.34 0.93 2.39
C TRP A 157 -32.51 0.27 3.51
N ARG A 158 -31.22 -0.04 3.26
CA ARG A 158 -30.31 -0.61 4.27
C ARG A 158 -30.00 0.35 5.42
N LEU A 159 -29.94 1.64 5.15
CA LEU A 159 -29.79 2.69 6.19
C LEU A 159 -31.07 2.95 6.96
N GLY A 160 -32.21 2.54 6.44
CA GLY A 160 -33.54 2.86 6.95
C GLY A 160 -34.07 4.21 6.44
N LEU A 161 -35.37 4.26 6.16
CA LEU A 161 -36.02 5.44 5.54
C LEU A 161 -35.86 6.70 6.38
N LEU A 162 -36.01 6.59 7.72
CA LEU A 162 -35.86 7.71 8.63
C LEU A 162 -34.42 8.29 8.59
N ASN A 163 -33.40 7.44 8.68
CA ASN A 163 -32.01 7.88 8.57
C ASN A 163 -31.70 8.52 7.22
N THR A 164 -32.24 7.96 6.14
CA THR A 164 -32.08 8.50 4.79
C THR A 164 -32.70 9.89 4.68
N ALA A 165 -33.89 10.09 5.22
CA ALA A 165 -34.54 11.40 5.27
C ALA A 165 -33.70 12.41 6.08
N LEU A 166 -33.19 12.02 7.25
CA LEU A 166 -32.34 12.86 8.10
C LEU A 166 -31.00 13.21 7.40
N ILE A 167 -30.40 12.26 6.68
CA ILE A 167 -29.19 12.50 5.87
C ILE A 167 -29.49 13.52 4.78
N THR A 168 -30.61 13.37 4.07
CA THR A 168 -31.04 14.31 3.01
C THR A 168 -31.28 15.71 3.56
N LEU A 169 -32.00 15.85 4.66
CA LEU A 169 -32.24 17.13 5.32
C LEU A 169 -30.91 17.78 5.78
N SER A 170 -30.03 17.00 6.37
CA SER A 170 -28.71 17.46 6.82
C SER A 170 -27.84 17.93 5.64
N TYR A 171 -27.93 17.28 4.49
CA TYR A 171 -27.24 17.69 3.27
C TYR A 171 -27.81 19.01 2.71
N LEU A 172 -29.14 19.13 2.63
CA LEU A 172 -29.79 20.36 2.16
C LEU A 172 -29.46 21.54 3.09
N TRP A 173 -29.45 21.30 4.39
CA TRP A 173 -29.04 22.31 5.37
C TRP A 173 -27.60 22.77 5.17
N ALA A 174 -26.65 21.83 5.00
CA ALA A 174 -25.25 22.16 4.75
C ALA A 174 -25.04 22.92 3.43
N LYS A 175 -25.89 22.69 2.42
CA LYS A 175 -25.87 23.45 1.15
C LYS A 175 -26.45 24.86 1.31
N ALA A 176 -27.49 25.02 2.10
CA ALA A 176 -28.09 26.33 2.36
C ALA A 176 -27.21 27.20 3.30
N PHE A 177 -26.55 26.56 4.26
CA PHE A 177 -25.73 27.21 5.29
C PHE A 177 -24.34 26.57 5.38
N PRO A 178 -23.48 26.74 4.35
CA PRO A 178 -22.15 26.18 4.39
C PRO A 178 -21.27 26.85 5.45
N ARG A 179 -20.39 26.08 6.08
CA ARG A 179 -19.35 26.60 6.95
C ARG A 179 -18.39 27.45 6.12
N ARG A 180 -18.08 28.65 6.59
CA ARG A 180 -17.21 29.60 5.88
C ARG A 180 -15.74 29.16 5.88
N ASP A 181 -15.30 28.54 6.97
CA ASP A 181 -13.94 28.01 7.11
C ASP A 181 -13.93 26.51 6.78
N GLU A 182 -13.28 26.17 5.68
CA GLU A 182 -13.01 24.79 5.22
C GLU A 182 -11.53 24.40 5.39
N THR A 183 -10.81 25.03 6.29
CA THR A 183 -9.38 24.72 6.52
C THR A 183 -9.18 23.28 6.95
N PHE A 184 -10.12 22.72 7.70
CA PHE A 184 -10.03 21.36 8.24
C PHE A 184 -11.04 20.41 7.61
N LEU A 185 -10.71 19.12 7.72
CA LEU A 185 -11.38 18.01 7.05
C LEU A 185 -12.84 17.82 7.47
N ASP A 186 -13.19 18.13 8.73
CA ASP A 186 -14.56 18.04 9.24
C ASP A 186 -15.48 19.05 8.54
N ALA A 187 -15.08 20.32 8.44
CA ALA A 187 -15.82 21.35 7.74
C ALA A 187 -15.95 21.02 6.24
N PHE A 188 -14.87 20.55 5.63
CA PHE A 188 -14.84 20.10 4.23
C PHE A 188 -15.86 19.00 3.94
N PHE A 189 -15.92 17.96 4.76
CA PHE A 189 -16.87 16.86 4.58
C PHE A 189 -18.31 17.29 4.88
N ILE A 190 -18.53 18.07 5.94
CA ILE A 190 -19.87 18.54 6.31
C ILE A 190 -20.48 19.39 5.19
N ASN A 191 -19.72 20.32 4.61
CA ASN A 191 -20.20 21.15 3.49
C ASN A 191 -20.51 20.36 2.23
N ARG A 192 -19.83 19.21 2.02
CA ARG A 192 -20.03 18.35 0.83
C ARG A 192 -21.12 17.32 1.01
N PHE A 193 -21.24 16.73 2.19
CA PHE A 193 -22.07 15.55 2.41
C PHE A 193 -23.16 15.74 3.47
N GLY A 194 -23.15 16.87 4.20
CA GLY A 194 -23.97 17.09 5.37
C GLY A 194 -23.42 16.40 6.62
N ARG A 195 -23.73 16.97 7.78
CA ARG A 195 -23.22 16.48 9.08
C ARG A 195 -23.58 15.01 9.33
N ARG A 196 -24.83 14.62 9.03
CA ARG A 196 -25.32 13.26 9.34
C ARG A 196 -24.56 12.18 8.57
N LEU A 197 -24.32 12.37 7.26
CA LEU A 197 -23.57 11.43 6.44
C LEU A 197 -22.09 11.41 6.83
N TYR A 198 -21.51 12.57 7.15
CA TYR A 198 -20.16 12.68 7.67
C TYR A 198 -19.98 11.87 8.95
N GLU A 199 -20.85 12.03 9.93
CA GLU A 199 -20.80 11.32 11.21
C GLU A 199 -20.98 9.81 11.04
N THR A 200 -21.80 9.37 10.06
CA THR A 200 -22.08 7.95 9.82
C THR A 200 -20.93 7.21 9.14
N PHE A 201 -20.29 7.82 8.11
CA PHE A 201 -19.35 7.08 7.24
C PHE A 201 -17.94 7.65 7.18
N PHE A 202 -17.71 8.88 7.59
CA PHE A 202 -16.38 9.50 7.43
C PHE A 202 -15.69 9.77 8.77
N HIS A 203 -16.38 10.33 9.73
CA HIS A 203 -15.81 10.79 11.00
C HIS A 203 -15.08 9.66 11.75
N GLY A 204 -15.82 8.63 12.20
CA GLY A 204 -15.26 7.57 13.01
C GLY A 204 -14.15 6.77 12.30
N TYR A 205 -14.32 6.50 11.00
CA TYR A 205 -13.31 5.80 10.22
C TYR A 205 -12.04 6.63 10.04
N THR A 206 -12.17 7.92 9.72
CA THR A 206 -11.01 8.80 9.52
C THR A 206 -10.19 8.95 10.80
N GLU A 207 -10.86 9.14 11.93
CA GLU A 207 -10.19 9.23 13.23
C GLU A 207 -9.56 7.90 13.66
N LYS A 208 -10.22 6.76 13.36
CA LYS A 208 -9.66 5.42 13.57
C LYS A 208 -8.36 5.24 12.78
N VAL A 209 -8.33 5.66 11.51
CA VAL A 209 -7.15 5.53 10.63
C VAL A 209 -6.02 6.45 11.06
N TRP A 210 -6.32 7.74 11.33
CA TRP A 210 -5.27 8.74 11.55
C TRP A 210 -4.90 8.93 13.02
N GLY A 211 -5.77 8.53 13.95
CA GLY A 211 -5.55 8.67 15.38
C GLY A 211 -5.59 10.12 15.89
N VAL A 212 -6.11 11.02 15.07
CA VAL A 212 -6.32 12.44 15.39
C VAL A 212 -7.71 12.86 14.94
N LYS A 213 -8.24 13.94 15.51
CA LYS A 213 -9.57 14.45 15.16
C LYS A 213 -9.60 14.98 13.73
N CYS A 214 -10.73 14.82 13.04
CA CYS A 214 -10.91 15.39 11.71
C CYS A 214 -10.72 16.92 11.67
N SER A 215 -10.93 17.61 12.80
CA SER A 215 -10.66 19.04 12.98
C SER A 215 -9.17 19.42 13.09
N GLU A 216 -8.27 18.45 13.11
CA GLU A 216 -6.81 18.65 13.12
C GLU A 216 -6.17 18.28 11.78
N ILE A 217 -6.92 17.66 10.86
CA ILE A 217 -6.45 17.24 9.53
C ILE A 217 -6.85 18.30 8.52
N ARG A 218 -5.90 18.78 7.71
CA ARG A 218 -6.19 19.77 6.67
C ARG A 218 -7.10 19.23 5.58
N ALA A 219 -8.00 20.08 5.09
CA ALA A 219 -8.99 19.75 4.07
C ALA A 219 -8.38 19.30 2.75
N GLU A 220 -7.21 19.82 2.38
CA GLU A 220 -6.45 19.47 1.17
C GLU A 220 -6.20 17.95 1.06
N TRP A 221 -5.92 17.32 2.19
CA TRP A 221 -5.75 15.87 2.25
C TRP A 221 -7.04 15.10 1.89
N GLY A 222 -8.19 15.55 2.38
CA GLY A 222 -9.49 14.96 2.04
C GLY A 222 -9.90 15.23 0.60
N ALA A 223 -9.59 16.42 0.10
CA ALA A 223 -9.88 16.82 -1.27
C ALA A 223 -9.20 15.88 -2.30
N GLN A 224 -7.98 15.43 -2.02
CA GLN A 224 -7.26 14.49 -2.88
C GLN A 224 -7.94 13.12 -2.98
N ARG A 225 -8.60 12.66 -1.90
CA ARG A 225 -9.20 11.31 -1.81
C ARG A 225 -10.67 11.25 -2.17
N VAL A 226 -11.38 12.38 -2.12
CA VAL A 226 -12.82 12.45 -2.36
C VAL A 226 -13.16 13.04 -3.73
N LYS A 227 -12.16 13.34 -4.58
CA LYS A 227 -12.37 13.75 -5.98
C LYS A 227 -13.14 12.67 -6.73
N GLY A 228 -14.32 13.04 -7.24
CA GLY A 228 -15.22 12.14 -7.96
C GLY A 228 -16.50 11.75 -7.20
N LEU A 229 -16.54 11.89 -5.88
CA LEU A 229 -17.78 11.74 -5.11
C LEU A 229 -18.63 13.02 -5.20
N SER A 230 -19.51 13.08 -6.19
CA SER A 230 -20.51 14.15 -6.30
C SER A 230 -21.88 13.63 -5.87
N LEU A 231 -22.32 14.04 -4.67
CA LEU A 231 -23.66 13.71 -4.18
C LEU A 231 -24.74 14.20 -5.15
N LYS A 232 -24.50 15.35 -5.83
CA LYS A 232 -25.39 15.89 -6.85
C LYS A 232 -25.56 14.93 -8.02
N ARG A 233 -24.48 14.32 -8.53
CA ARG A 233 -24.56 13.28 -9.58
C ARG A 233 -25.26 12.03 -9.06
N ALA A 234 -24.96 11.61 -7.83
CA ALA A 234 -25.58 10.42 -7.23
C ALA A 234 -27.09 10.61 -7.02
N VAL A 235 -27.56 11.79 -6.58
CA VAL A 235 -29.00 12.11 -6.44
C VAL A 235 -29.69 12.20 -7.81
N ILE A 236 -29.08 12.86 -8.78
CA ILE A 236 -29.64 12.94 -10.16
C ILE A 236 -29.74 11.54 -10.77
N HIS A 237 -28.74 10.70 -10.59
CA HIS A 237 -28.78 9.31 -11.04
C HIS A 237 -29.85 8.49 -10.30
N ALA A 238 -29.98 8.65 -8.98
CA ALA A 238 -31.03 7.94 -8.23
C ALA A 238 -32.44 8.34 -8.67
N ILE A 239 -32.67 9.60 -9.03
CA ILE A 239 -33.94 10.08 -9.59
C ILE A 239 -34.14 9.53 -11.01
N HIS A 240 -33.09 9.50 -11.82
CA HIS A 240 -33.13 8.93 -13.16
C HIS A 240 -33.38 7.41 -13.14
N ASP A 241 -32.76 6.69 -12.20
CA ASP A 241 -32.95 5.24 -11.97
C ASP A 241 -34.39 4.91 -11.51
N LEU A 242 -35.04 5.83 -10.78
CA LEU A 242 -36.47 5.73 -10.42
C LEU A 242 -37.40 5.87 -11.63
N LEU A 243 -36.95 6.57 -12.67
CA LEU A 243 -37.73 6.86 -13.87
C LEU A 243 -37.42 5.93 -15.05
N SER A 244 -36.32 5.17 -14.99
CA SER A 244 -35.88 4.23 -16.02
C SER A 244 -36.00 2.77 -15.56
N SER A 245 -36.67 1.95 -16.35
CA SER A 245 -36.95 0.53 -16.04
C SER A 245 -35.80 -0.44 -16.34
N ASP A 246 -34.58 0.04 -16.60
CA ASP A 246 -33.45 -0.78 -17.07
C ASP A 246 -32.38 -0.97 -15.97
N PHE A 247 -32.68 -1.86 -15.03
CA PHE A 247 -31.89 -2.11 -13.80
C PHE A 247 -30.54 -2.82 -14.04
N SER A 248 -30.33 -3.46 -15.20
CA SER A 248 -29.19 -4.37 -15.39
C SER A 248 -27.95 -3.73 -16.03
N LYS A 249 -28.12 -2.69 -16.84
CA LYS A 249 -27.01 -2.06 -17.61
C LYS A 249 -26.22 -1.02 -16.83
N GLU A 250 -26.79 -0.46 -15.78
CA GLU A 250 -26.20 0.66 -15.04
C GLU A 250 -25.22 0.21 -13.94
N GLN A 251 -25.39 -0.99 -13.41
CA GLN A 251 -24.45 -1.56 -12.45
C GLN A 251 -23.07 -1.78 -13.09
N HIS A 252 -23.02 -2.20 -14.36
CA HIS A 252 -21.78 -2.34 -15.14
C HIS A 252 -21.13 -0.99 -15.48
N ARG A 253 -21.89 0.08 -15.67
CA ARG A 253 -21.36 1.43 -15.99
C ARG A 253 -20.76 2.14 -14.79
N ARG A 254 -21.21 1.85 -13.56
CA ARG A 254 -20.65 2.44 -12.32
C ARG A 254 -19.31 1.82 -11.93
N GLU A 255 -19.06 0.60 -12.35
CA GLU A 255 -17.78 -0.10 -12.14
C GLU A 255 -16.67 0.44 -13.07
N THR A 256 -17.00 1.12 -14.14
CA THR A 256 -16.04 1.63 -15.14
C THR A 256 -15.21 2.85 -14.71
N SER A 257 -15.51 3.49 -13.59
CA SER A 257 -14.67 4.59 -13.06
C SER A 257 -13.59 4.13 -12.10
N LEU A 258 -13.60 2.87 -11.70
CA LEU A 258 -12.61 2.24 -10.83
C LEU A 258 -11.92 1.10 -11.59
N ILE A 259 -10.69 0.81 -11.20
CA ILE A 259 -10.00 -0.38 -11.68
C ILE A 259 -10.85 -1.60 -11.36
N THR A 260 -11.21 -2.37 -12.35
CA THR A 260 -12.01 -3.59 -12.19
C THR A 260 -11.14 -4.82 -11.93
N ARG A 261 -9.87 -4.77 -12.33
CA ARG A 261 -8.90 -5.86 -12.21
C ARG A 261 -7.53 -5.31 -11.80
N PHE A 262 -6.72 -6.14 -11.15
CA PHE A 262 -5.33 -5.84 -10.80
C PHE A 262 -4.48 -7.10 -10.92
N TRP A 263 -3.17 -6.93 -10.99
CA TRP A 263 -2.22 -8.03 -10.96
C TRP A 263 -1.81 -8.34 -9.52
N TYR A 264 -1.54 -9.61 -9.27
CA TYR A 264 -1.12 -10.05 -7.94
C TYR A 264 -0.23 -11.29 -8.02
N PRO A 265 0.96 -11.30 -7.39
CA PRO A 265 1.83 -12.47 -7.38
C PRO A 265 1.15 -13.66 -6.70
N LYS A 266 1.36 -14.87 -7.22
CA LYS A 266 0.78 -16.11 -6.72
C LYS A 266 0.91 -16.24 -5.20
N TYR A 267 2.08 -15.92 -4.65
CA TYR A 267 2.40 -16.04 -3.23
C TYR A 267 2.48 -14.70 -2.48
N GLY A 268 1.80 -13.67 -2.98
CA GLY A 268 1.77 -12.35 -2.37
C GLY A 268 2.86 -11.39 -2.87
N PRO A 269 2.78 -10.10 -2.51
CA PRO A 269 3.68 -9.07 -3.02
C PRO A 269 5.15 -9.32 -2.66
N GLY A 270 5.44 -9.99 -1.53
CA GLY A 270 6.79 -10.37 -1.13
C GLY A 270 7.52 -11.18 -2.20
N GLN A 271 6.81 -12.08 -2.90
CA GLN A 271 7.39 -12.89 -3.98
C GLN A 271 8.03 -12.06 -5.10
N MET A 272 7.41 -10.92 -5.45
CA MET A 272 7.99 -9.99 -6.42
C MET A 272 9.36 -9.48 -5.96
N TRP A 273 9.45 -9.04 -4.72
CA TRP A 273 10.65 -8.40 -4.19
C TRP A 273 11.74 -9.39 -3.87
N GLU A 274 11.39 -10.59 -3.45
CA GLU A 274 12.32 -11.72 -3.32
C GLU A 274 12.93 -12.09 -4.69
N THR A 275 12.12 -12.15 -5.75
CA THR A 275 12.58 -12.39 -7.12
C THR A 275 13.55 -11.30 -7.59
N VAL A 276 13.25 -10.03 -7.33
CA VAL A 276 14.17 -8.93 -7.66
C VAL A 276 15.47 -9.02 -6.86
N ALA A 277 15.39 -9.33 -5.56
CA ALA A 277 16.56 -9.49 -4.71
C ALA A 277 17.47 -10.64 -5.15
N GLU A 278 16.90 -11.76 -5.60
CA GLU A 278 17.66 -12.87 -6.19
C GLU A 278 18.41 -12.44 -7.47
N GLN A 279 17.76 -11.68 -8.35
CA GLN A 279 18.42 -11.15 -9.54
C GLN A 279 19.55 -10.17 -9.20
N VAL A 280 19.32 -9.27 -8.21
CA VAL A 280 20.34 -8.34 -7.75
C VAL A 280 21.58 -9.10 -7.22
N ARG A 281 21.38 -10.12 -6.37
CA ARG A 281 22.48 -10.96 -5.87
C ARG A 281 23.18 -11.72 -7.00
N GLY A 282 22.41 -12.33 -7.91
CA GLY A 282 22.94 -13.09 -9.05
C GLY A 282 23.78 -12.25 -10.02
N ALA A 283 23.52 -10.94 -10.09
CA ALA A 283 24.27 -9.98 -10.89
C ALA A 283 25.43 -9.31 -10.13
N GLY A 284 25.74 -9.77 -8.93
CA GLY A 284 26.86 -9.27 -8.13
C GLY A 284 26.54 -8.08 -7.22
N GLY A 285 25.27 -7.65 -7.10
CA GLY A 285 24.85 -6.69 -6.10
C GLY A 285 24.84 -7.29 -4.68
N GLU A 286 25.13 -6.49 -3.69
CA GLU A 286 25.21 -6.93 -2.29
C GLU A 286 23.94 -6.57 -1.53
N ILE A 287 23.39 -7.49 -0.72
CA ILE A 287 22.27 -7.24 0.19
C ILE A 287 22.66 -7.74 1.59
N ARG A 288 22.91 -6.79 2.50
CA ARG A 288 23.25 -7.03 3.91
C ARG A 288 22.01 -6.96 4.77
N GLN A 289 21.40 -8.10 5.03
CA GLN A 289 20.28 -8.23 5.96
C GLN A 289 20.79 -8.25 7.41
N GLY A 290 19.95 -7.84 8.37
CA GLY A 290 20.36 -7.70 9.78
C GLY A 290 21.36 -6.57 10.00
N SER A 291 21.41 -5.59 9.10
CA SER A 291 22.35 -4.46 9.14
C SER A 291 21.60 -3.14 8.97
N ARG A 292 21.93 -2.14 9.77
CA ARG A 292 21.26 -0.84 9.81
C ARG A 292 22.22 0.31 9.55
N VAL A 293 21.82 1.25 8.71
CA VAL A 293 22.50 2.55 8.61
C VAL A 293 22.25 3.33 9.90
N VAL A 294 23.30 3.76 10.58
CA VAL A 294 23.26 4.47 11.87
C VAL A 294 23.99 5.81 11.83
N GLY A 295 24.54 6.19 10.69
CA GLY A 295 25.19 7.48 10.47
C GLY A 295 25.40 7.76 8.99
N VAL A 296 25.36 9.01 8.58
CA VAL A 296 25.64 9.48 7.22
C VAL A 296 26.65 10.62 7.30
N ARG A 297 27.79 10.47 6.65
CA ARG A 297 28.87 11.44 6.69
C ARG A 297 28.90 12.27 5.41
N LEU A 298 28.79 13.57 5.55
CA LEU A 298 29.00 14.53 4.45
C LEU A 298 30.43 15.05 4.45
N ALA A 299 30.98 15.20 3.25
CA ALA A 299 32.22 15.90 3.00
C ALA A 299 32.07 16.73 1.72
N ASN A 300 32.48 18.00 1.75
CA ASN A 300 32.39 18.92 0.60
C ASN A 300 30.97 19.00 -0.01
N GLY A 301 29.92 19.00 0.82
CA GLY A 301 28.52 19.07 0.37
C GLY A 301 27.97 17.79 -0.25
N ARG A 302 28.67 16.65 -0.17
CA ARG A 302 28.26 15.36 -0.73
C ARG A 302 28.32 14.26 0.34
N VAL A 303 27.53 13.21 0.19
CA VAL A 303 27.68 12.00 1.02
C VAL A 303 29.01 11.33 0.65
N ALA A 304 29.87 11.15 1.64
CA ALA A 304 31.17 10.48 1.49
C ALA A 304 31.14 9.02 1.99
N GLY A 305 30.12 8.66 2.76
CA GLY A 305 29.96 7.30 3.28
C GLY A 305 28.91 7.24 4.37
N VAL A 306 28.59 6.03 4.79
CA VAL A 306 27.63 5.73 5.85
C VAL A 306 28.24 4.84 6.91
N ARG A 307 27.75 4.95 8.15
CA ARG A 307 28.05 4.00 9.22
C ARG A 307 26.97 2.94 9.25
N VAL A 308 27.38 1.69 9.23
CA VAL A 308 26.50 0.52 9.21
C VAL A 308 26.72 -0.27 10.48
N ARG A 309 25.65 -0.56 11.20
CA ARG A 309 25.68 -1.42 12.38
C ARG A 309 25.09 -2.78 12.05
N GLU A 310 25.80 -3.84 12.35
CA GLU A 310 25.27 -5.19 12.34
C GLU A 310 24.41 -5.42 13.59
N GLU A 311 23.13 -5.74 13.42
CA GLU A 311 22.15 -5.81 14.52
C GLU A 311 22.44 -6.96 15.49
N ALA A 312 23.01 -8.07 15.02
CA ALA A 312 23.30 -9.24 15.85
C ALA A 312 24.49 -9.02 16.78
N THR A 313 25.52 -8.31 16.33
CA THR A 313 26.79 -8.15 17.07
C THR A 313 26.96 -6.76 17.66
N GLY A 314 26.21 -5.77 17.16
CA GLY A 314 26.39 -4.35 17.47
C GLY A 314 27.64 -3.74 16.83
N ARG A 315 28.40 -4.49 16.02
CA ARG A 315 29.58 -4.00 15.33
C ARG A 315 29.20 -2.90 14.35
N VAL A 316 29.95 -1.80 14.38
CA VAL A 316 29.78 -0.66 13.49
C VAL A 316 30.98 -0.59 12.55
N GLU A 317 30.71 -0.37 11.27
CA GLU A 317 31.73 -0.13 10.23
C GLU A 317 31.38 1.08 9.37
N ASP A 318 32.41 1.71 8.80
CA ASP A 318 32.27 2.79 7.83
C ASP A 318 32.28 2.21 6.41
N VAL A 319 31.26 2.52 5.62
CA VAL A 319 31.13 2.14 4.21
C VAL A 319 31.19 3.39 3.36
N ALA A 320 32.28 3.56 2.58
CA ALA A 320 32.42 4.65 1.65
C ALA A 320 31.45 4.47 0.46
N CYS A 321 30.87 5.54 -0.06
CA CYS A 321 29.99 5.49 -1.22
C CYS A 321 30.07 6.76 -2.07
N ASP A 322 29.82 6.57 -3.38
CA ASP A 322 29.69 7.66 -4.35
C ASP A 322 28.26 8.19 -4.42
N TYR A 323 27.28 7.31 -4.13
CA TYR A 323 25.85 7.63 -4.11
C TYR A 323 25.19 7.01 -2.88
N PHE A 324 24.21 7.71 -2.31
CA PHE A 324 23.43 7.20 -1.20
C PHE A 324 21.92 7.32 -1.49
N PHE A 325 21.23 6.18 -1.49
CA PHE A 325 19.79 6.09 -1.62
C PHE A 325 19.17 5.84 -0.24
N SER A 326 18.33 6.75 0.22
CA SER A 326 17.63 6.60 1.48
C SER A 326 16.15 6.27 1.25
N THR A 327 15.71 5.09 1.66
CA THR A 327 14.29 4.73 1.74
C THR A 327 13.78 4.76 3.19
N MET A 328 14.67 5.06 4.15
CA MET A 328 14.35 5.15 5.57
C MET A 328 13.46 6.36 5.89
N PRO A 329 12.78 6.39 7.03
CA PRO A 329 12.06 7.59 7.46
C PRO A 329 12.97 8.82 7.44
N VAL A 330 12.58 9.86 6.70
CA VAL A 330 13.45 11.05 6.50
C VAL A 330 13.83 11.72 7.83
N ARG A 331 12.99 11.62 8.86
CA ARG A 331 13.32 12.10 10.22
C ARG A 331 14.54 11.38 10.81
N GLU A 332 14.69 10.08 10.53
CA GLU A 332 15.84 9.28 10.98
C GLU A 332 17.09 9.63 10.19
N LEU A 333 16.96 9.82 8.87
CA LEU A 333 18.04 10.32 8.03
C LEU A 333 18.59 11.67 8.55
N VAL A 334 17.70 12.66 8.75
CA VAL A 334 18.10 13.99 9.24
C VAL A 334 18.81 13.93 10.59
N ALA A 335 18.37 13.03 11.48
CA ALA A 335 18.95 12.88 12.81
C ALA A 335 20.37 12.28 12.82
N MET A 336 20.78 11.56 11.77
CA MET A 336 22.05 10.83 11.74
C MET A 336 23.10 11.41 10.77
N VAL A 337 22.79 12.51 10.08
CA VAL A 337 23.73 13.16 9.15
C VAL A 337 24.76 14.00 9.91
N GLU A 338 26.04 13.86 9.55
CA GLU A 338 27.17 14.59 10.08
C GLU A 338 27.97 15.27 8.97
N PRO A 339 28.20 16.62 9.04
CA PRO A 339 27.72 17.54 10.07
C PRO A 339 26.21 17.71 10.06
N ALA A 340 25.64 17.98 11.23
CA ALA A 340 24.20 18.11 11.41
C ALA A 340 23.63 19.25 10.52
N PRO A 341 22.46 19.07 9.89
CA PRO A 341 21.80 20.13 9.15
C PRO A 341 21.33 21.27 10.07
N SER A 342 20.81 22.36 9.49
CA SER A 342 20.33 23.51 10.24
C SER A 342 19.30 23.14 11.32
N SER A 343 19.15 23.98 12.36
CA SER A 343 18.14 23.77 13.41
C SER A 343 16.73 23.68 12.80
N ALA A 344 16.40 24.52 11.84
CA ALA A 344 15.12 24.52 11.16
C ALA A 344 14.79 23.15 10.53
N VAL A 345 15.73 22.57 9.77
CA VAL A 345 15.57 21.24 9.16
C VAL A 345 15.38 20.16 10.23
N ARG A 346 16.18 20.21 11.30
CA ARG A 346 16.10 19.23 12.39
C ARG A 346 14.80 19.31 13.17
N GLU A 347 14.31 20.50 13.46
CA GLU A 347 13.04 20.73 14.16
C GLU A 347 11.84 20.22 13.33
N VAL A 348 11.82 20.54 12.04
CA VAL A 348 10.78 20.04 11.14
C VAL A 348 10.82 18.51 11.07
N ALA A 349 12.00 17.92 10.90
CA ALA A 349 12.16 16.47 10.80
C ALA A 349 11.74 15.75 12.09
N ALA A 350 12.13 16.25 13.26
CA ALA A 350 11.77 15.70 14.56
C ALA A 350 10.26 15.71 14.82
N GLY A 351 9.55 16.71 14.27
CA GLY A 351 8.10 16.83 14.40
C GLY A 351 7.29 16.00 13.39
N LEU A 352 7.92 15.35 12.41
CA LEU A 352 7.22 14.50 11.45
C LEU A 352 6.62 13.27 12.13
N ARG A 353 5.34 13.03 11.89
CA ARG A 353 4.59 11.92 12.47
C ARG A 353 4.34 10.82 11.45
N TYR A 354 4.19 9.60 11.98
CA TYR A 354 3.82 8.40 11.23
C TYR A 354 2.68 7.69 11.95
N ARG A 355 1.87 6.95 11.21
CA ARG A 355 0.98 5.93 11.76
C ARG A 355 1.62 4.58 11.53
N ASP A 356 1.56 3.77 12.54
CA ASP A 356 1.98 2.37 12.53
C ASP A 356 0.79 1.47 12.18
N PHE A 357 1.07 0.23 11.89
CA PHE A 357 0.09 -0.68 11.37
C PHE A 357 0.22 -2.06 12.01
N LEU A 358 -0.90 -2.62 12.41
CA LEU A 358 -1.00 -3.99 12.88
C LEU A 358 -1.89 -4.77 11.94
N THR A 359 -1.47 -5.99 11.57
CA THR A 359 -2.34 -6.97 10.93
C THR A 359 -2.45 -8.19 11.83
N VAL A 360 -3.68 -8.56 12.19
CA VAL A 360 -3.95 -9.82 12.89
C VAL A 360 -4.53 -10.80 11.88
N GLY A 361 -3.78 -11.85 11.57
CA GLY A 361 -4.25 -12.96 10.73
C GLY A 361 -5.13 -13.90 11.56
N LEU A 362 -6.28 -14.32 11.00
CA LEU A 362 -7.14 -15.35 11.57
C LEU A 362 -7.45 -16.40 10.51
N LEU A 363 -7.12 -17.66 10.79
CA LEU A 363 -7.52 -18.82 9.99
C LEU A 363 -8.84 -19.37 10.52
N LEU A 364 -9.86 -19.42 9.67
CA LEU A 364 -11.22 -19.81 10.04
C LEU A 364 -11.70 -21.01 9.22
N ASN A 365 -12.63 -21.77 9.80
CA ASN A 365 -13.40 -22.79 9.07
C ASN A 365 -14.33 -22.17 8.03
N ARG A 366 -14.94 -21.02 8.35
CA ARG A 366 -15.94 -20.34 7.52
C ARG A 366 -16.21 -18.91 8.01
N LEU A 367 -16.78 -18.10 7.12
CA LEU A 367 -17.40 -16.82 7.47
C LEU A 367 -18.91 -17.02 7.76
N HIS A 368 -19.49 -16.13 8.56
CA HIS A 368 -20.94 -16.13 8.87
C HIS A 368 -21.73 -15.11 8.05
N VAL A 369 -21.05 -14.18 7.42
CA VAL A 369 -21.64 -13.22 6.49
C VAL A 369 -21.88 -13.96 5.16
N LEU A 370 -23.14 -14.33 4.91
CA LEU A 370 -23.53 -15.04 3.70
C LEU A 370 -24.07 -14.06 2.65
N GLU A 371 -23.49 -14.06 1.46
CA GLU A 371 -24.17 -13.52 0.28
C GLU A 371 -25.06 -14.61 -0.33
N LYS A 372 -26.33 -14.26 -0.61
CA LYS A 372 -27.28 -15.21 -1.20
C LYS A 372 -26.74 -15.77 -2.52
N GLY A 373 -26.48 -17.06 -2.59
CA GLY A 373 -26.47 -17.73 -3.87
C GLY A 373 -25.33 -18.68 -4.24
N ARG A 374 -24.24 -18.87 -3.48
CA ARG A 374 -23.19 -19.88 -3.81
C ARG A 374 -22.36 -20.29 -2.59
N LEU A 375 -21.92 -21.55 -2.61
CA LEU A 375 -21.00 -22.30 -1.73
C LEU A 375 -20.67 -21.70 -0.34
N PRO A 376 -20.84 -22.46 0.75
CA PRO A 376 -20.74 -21.96 2.14
C PRO A 376 -19.42 -21.31 2.55
N ARG A 377 -18.35 -21.49 1.77
CA ARG A 377 -16.98 -21.06 2.11
C ARG A 377 -16.54 -19.79 1.39
N ALA A 378 -17.07 -19.53 0.20
CA ALA A 378 -16.71 -18.37 -0.64
C ALA A 378 -17.79 -17.29 -0.68
N SER A 379 -18.50 -17.09 0.43
CA SER A 379 -19.68 -16.21 0.49
C SER A 379 -19.37 -14.72 0.34
N VAL A 380 -18.12 -14.29 0.51
CA VAL A 380 -17.70 -12.88 0.40
C VAL A 380 -16.56 -12.80 -0.62
N ARG A 381 -16.81 -12.08 -1.72
CA ARG A 381 -15.85 -11.95 -2.85
C ARG A 381 -14.90 -10.77 -2.73
N ASP A 382 -15.04 -9.98 -1.68
CA ASP A 382 -14.20 -8.81 -1.45
C ASP A 382 -12.75 -9.22 -1.20
N ASN A 383 -11.81 -8.52 -1.84
CA ASN A 383 -10.42 -8.59 -1.45
C ASN A 383 -10.22 -7.79 -0.15
N TRP A 384 -10.92 -6.65 -0.01
CA TRP A 384 -10.69 -5.68 1.04
C TRP A 384 -11.99 -4.99 1.47
N ILE A 385 -12.28 -5.00 2.75
CA ILE A 385 -13.52 -4.51 3.34
C ILE A 385 -13.19 -3.40 4.33
N TYR A 386 -13.88 -2.26 4.22
CA TYR A 386 -13.77 -1.13 5.15
C TYR A 386 -14.78 -1.31 6.28
N VAL A 387 -14.33 -1.42 7.54
CA VAL A 387 -15.20 -1.61 8.70
C VAL A 387 -15.53 -0.28 9.34
N GLN A 388 -16.82 0.11 9.26
CA GLN A 388 -17.30 1.41 9.75
C GLN A 388 -17.94 1.34 11.14
N ASP A 389 -18.13 0.15 11.70
CA ASP A 389 -18.74 -0.02 13.02
C ASP A 389 -17.89 0.66 14.11
N ALA A 390 -18.52 1.55 14.91
CA ALA A 390 -17.85 2.33 15.93
C ALA A 390 -17.44 1.49 17.15
N GLY A 391 -18.11 0.34 17.38
CA GLY A 391 -17.88 -0.53 18.55
C GLY A 391 -16.65 -1.42 18.44
N VAL A 392 -15.89 -1.37 17.32
CA VAL A 392 -14.70 -2.18 17.08
C VAL A 392 -13.52 -1.31 16.65
N ARG A 393 -12.31 -1.77 16.93
CA ARG A 393 -11.06 -1.07 16.60
C ARG A 393 -10.52 -1.45 15.22
N VAL A 394 -10.92 -2.61 14.69
CA VAL A 394 -10.55 -3.03 13.34
C VAL A 394 -11.02 -1.98 12.32
N GLY A 395 -10.11 -1.56 11.46
CA GLY A 395 -10.41 -0.58 10.41
C GLY A 395 -10.76 -1.24 9.08
N ARG A 396 -10.09 -2.34 8.76
CA ARG A 396 -10.29 -3.06 7.49
C ARG A 396 -10.11 -4.55 7.67
N ILE A 397 -10.75 -5.33 6.80
CA ILE A 397 -10.58 -6.79 6.74
C ILE A 397 -10.13 -7.15 5.32
N GLN A 398 -9.06 -7.91 5.19
CA GLN A 398 -8.64 -8.58 3.97
C GLN A 398 -9.13 -10.02 3.98
N ILE A 399 -9.54 -10.54 2.82
CA ILE A 399 -9.82 -11.96 2.61
C ILE A 399 -8.74 -12.47 1.65
N PHE A 400 -7.70 -13.07 2.20
CA PHE A 400 -6.51 -13.45 1.44
C PHE A 400 -6.80 -14.47 0.35
N ASN A 401 -7.75 -15.40 0.55
CA ASN A 401 -8.20 -16.32 -0.49
C ASN A 401 -8.64 -15.61 -1.79
N ASN A 402 -9.18 -14.39 -1.69
CA ASN A 402 -9.63 -13.62 -2.86
C ASN A 402 -8.51 -12.80 -3.53
N TRP A 403 -7.36 -12.63 -2.85
CA TRP A 403 -6.16 -12.06 -3.46
C TRP A 403 -5.42 -13.13 -4.26
N SER A 404 -5.24 -14.30 -3.66
CA SER A 404 -4.73 -15.49 -4.33
C SER A 404 -5.16 -16.73 -3.54
N PRO A 405 -5.67 -17.79 -4.18
CA PRO A 405 -6.02 -19.02 -3.48
C PRO A 405 -4.80 -19.67 -2.80
N TYR A 406 -3.61 -19.43 -3.32
CA TYR A 406 -2.35 -19.99 -2.81
C TYR A 406 -1.80 -19.28 -1.56
N LEU A 407 -2.48 -18.24 -1.05
CA LEU A 407 -2.13 -17.62 0.23
C LEU A 407 -2.62 -18.45 1.43
N ALA A 408 -3.68 -19.23 1.27
CA ALA A 408 -4.13 -20.19 2.29
C ALA A 408 -3.61 -21.60 1.95
N ALA A 409 -2.99 -22.25 2.94
CA ALA A 409 -2.45 -23.61 2.78
C ALA A 409 -3.54 -24.64 2.39
N ASP A 410 -4.75 -24.47 2.93
CA ASP A 410 -5.95 -25.26 2.60
C ASP A 410 -7.06 -24.30 2.16
N HIS A 411 -6.94 -23.75 0.94
CA HIS A 411 -7.86 -22.76 0.42
C HIS A 411 -9.29 -23.31 0.18
N GLU A 412 -9.43 -24.61 0.01
CA GLU A 412 -10.73 -25.25 -0.20
C GLU A 412 -11.54 -25.34 1.09
N ASN A 413 -10.88 -25.56 2.22
CA ASN A 413 -11.51 -25.86 3.51
C ASN A 413 -11.40 -24.74 4.54
N THR A 414 -10.59 -23.70 4.29
CA THR A 414 -10.37 -22.62 5.23
C THR A 414 -10.50 -21.24 4.59
N VAL A 415 -10.78 -20.25 5.41
CA VAL A 415 -10.75 -18.83 5.04
C VAL A 415 -9.66 -18.15 5.86
N TRP A 416 -8.71 -17.53 5.17
CA TRP A 416 -7.63 -16.79 5.76
C TRP A 416 -7.91 -15.29 5.65
N ILE A 417 -8.09 -14.61 6.79
CA ILE A 417 -8.40 -13.18 6.82
C ILE A 417 -7.34 -12.39 7.59
N GLY A 418 -7.15 -11.14 7.23
CA GLY A 418 -6.31 -10.18 7.93
C GLY A 418 -7.13 -9.01 8.47
N LEU A 419 -7.10 -8.78 9.76
CA LEU A 419 -7.70 -7.63 10.41
C LEU A 419 -6.67 -6.53 10.57
N GLU A 420 -6.95 -5.36 10.03
CA GLU A 420 -6.04 -4.23 9.99
C GLU A 420 -6.39 -3.20 11.07
N TYR A 421 -5.39 -2.87 11.89
CA TYR A 421 -5.48 -1.86 12.96
C TYR A 421 -4.48 -0.73 12.70
N PHE A 422 -4.94 0.49 12.79
CA PHE A 422 -4.12 1.69 12.67
C PHE A 422 -3.75 2.19 14.05
N VAL A 423 -2.47 2.25 14.35
CA VAL A 423 -1.96 2.48 15.69
C VAL A 423 -0.76 3.43 15.69
N GLY A 424 -0.35 3.87 16.86
CA GLY A 424 0.95 4.49 17.12
C GLY A 424 1.74 3.62 18.10
N GLN A 425 3.07 3.71 18.09
CA GLN A 425 3.94 2.92 19.00
C GLN A 425 3.65 3.19 20.48
N GLY A 426 2.98 4.28 20.80
CA GLY A 426 2.51 4.62 22.14
C GLY A 426 1.18 3.99 22.54
N ASP A 427 0.41 3.46 21.59
CA ASP A 427 -0.95 2.99 21.80
C ASP A 427 -0.98 1.66 22.57
N ASP A 428 -2.10 1.39 23.26
CA ASP A 428 -2.33 0.15 23.99
C ASP A 428 -2.28 -1.09 23.07
N LEU A 429 -2.88 -1.01 21.87
CA LEU A 429 -2.83 -2.11 20.89
C LEU A 429 -1.42 -2.43 20.44
N TRP A 430 -0.55 -1.41 20.24
CA TRP A 430 0.83 -1.66 19.83
C TRP A 430 1.60 -2.46 20.88
N ARG A 431 1.33 -2.20 22.16
CA ARG A 431 2.00 -2.85 23.30
C ARG A 431 1.35 -4.15 23.73
N MET A 432 0.13 -4.44 23.25
CA MET A 432 -0.63 -5.63 23.62
C MET A 432 0.11 -6.90 23.17
N ALA A 433 0.09 -7.95 24.00
CA ALA A 433 0.66 -9.24 23.62
C ALA A 433 -0.07 -9.86 22.43
N ASP A 434 0.63 -10.63 21.60
CA ASP A 434 0.08 -11.21 20.38
C ASP A 434 -1.14 -12.09 20.64
N ALA A 435 -1.10 -12.90 21.71
CA ALA A 435 -2.24 -13.73 22.11
C ALA A 435 -3.49 -12.89 22.43
N ASP A 436 -3.33 -11.76 23.11
CA ASP A 436 -4.42 -10.86 23.48
C ASP A 436 -4.99 -10.13 22.25
N LEU A 437 -4.12 -9.73 21.28
CA LEU A 437 -4.53 -9.17 20.00
C LEU A 437 -5.35 -10.17 19.18
N VAL A 438 -4.93 -11.44 19.14
CA VAL A 438 -5.70 -12.51 18.49
C VAL A 438 -7.07 -12.69 19.17
N GLN A 439 -7.12 -12.65 20.51
CA GLN A 439 -8.41 -12.73 21.22
C GLN A 439 -9.28 -11.48 20.99
N LEU A 440 -8.70 -10.29 20.91
CA LEU A 440 -9.42 -9.07 20.53
C LEU A 440 -10.03 -9.22 19.14
N ALA A 441 -9.23 -9.63 18.16
CA ALA A 441 -9.66 -9.84 16.78
C ALA A 441 -10.81 -10.86 16.68
N LYS A 442 -10.74 -11.98 17.43
CA LYS A 442 -11.85 -12.96 17.53
C LYS A 442 -13.13 -12.32 18.04
N ARG A 443 -13.05 -11.54 19.14
CA ARG A 443 -14.22 -10.85 19.69
C ARG A 443 -14.80 -9.84 18.71
N GLU A 444 -13.96 -9.08 18.01
CA GLU A 444 -14.44 -8.05 17.08
C GLU A 444 -15.12 -8.63 15.85
N VAL A 445 -14.59 -9.71 15.23
CA VAL A 445 -15.26 -10.35 14.09
C VAL A 445 -16.59 -10.98 14.49
N GLU A 446 -16.72 -11.48 15.74
CA GLU A 446 -17.97 -12.01 16.28
C GLU A 446 -18.96 -10.88 16.58
N GLN A 447 -18.52 -9.79 17.21
CA GLN A 447 -19.33 -8.62 17.52
C GLN A 447 -19.99 -8.03 16.28
N ILE A 448 -19.23 -7.85 15.20
CA ILE A 448 -19.78 -7.34 13.93
C ILE A 448 -20.56 -8.42 13.15
N GLY A 449 -20.57 -9.66 13.61
CA GLY A 449 -21.27 -10.78 12.97
C GLY A 449 -20.61 -11.29 11.70
N PHE A 450 -19.31 -11.04 11.54
CA PHE A 450 -18.56 -11.45 10.35
C PHE A 450 -18.12 -12.92 10.41
N ALA A 451 -17.69 -13.39 11.58
CA ALA A 451 -17.35 -14.78 11.88
C ALA A 451 -17.67 -15.11 13.34
N ARG A 452 -17.66 -16.39 13.73
CA ARG A 452 -17.72 -16.79 15.13
C ARG A 452 -16.32 -17.05 15.65
N GLY A 453 -16.04 -16.65 16.89
CA GLY A 453 -14.77 -16.94 17.55
C GLY A 453 -14.42 -18.43 17.59
N ALA A 454 -15.43 -19.29 17.73
CA ALA A 454 -15.28 -20.75 17.72
C ALA A 454 -14.86 -21.34 16.35
N ASP A 455 -15.06 -20.64 15.24
CA ASP A 455 -14.62 -21.08 13.92
C ASP A 455 -13.15 -20.73 13.64
N VAL A 456 -12.48 -19.98 14.53
CA VAL A 456 -11.06 -19.61 14.38
C VAL A 456 -10.16 -20.75 14.85
N ARG A 457 -9.34 -21.27 13.95
CA ARG A 457 -8.37 -22.36 14.19
C ARG A 457 -7.01 -21.85 14.66
N ASP A 458 -6.55 -20.74 14.07
CA ASP A 458 -5.18 -20.23 14.28
C ASP A 458 -5.15 -18.71 14.09
N GLY A 459 -4.09 -18.05 14.55
CA GLY A 459 -3.91 -16.62 14.38
C GLY A 459 -2.48 -16.17 14.60
N CYS A 460 -2.10 -15.08 13.93
CA CYS A 460 -0.79 -14.45 14.07
C CYS A 460 -0.92 -12.92 14.08
N VAL A 461 0.15 -12.24 14.49
CA VAL A 461 0.21 -10.78 14.57
C VAL A 461 1.45 -10.28 13.85
N LEU A 462 1.26 -9.28 12.99
CA LEU A 462 2.34 -8.56 12.32
C LEU A 462 2.29 -7.09 12.71
N ARG A 463 3.45 -6.53 13.09
CA ARG A 463 3.62 -5.10 13.41
C ARG A 463 4.51 -4.43 12.38
N MET A 464 4.03 -3.34 11.80
CA MET A 464 4.80 -2.54 10.86
C MET A 464 4.90 -1.10 11.35
N PRO A 465 6.07 -0.68 11.85
CA PRO A 465 6.30 0.70 12.25
C PRO A 465 6.43 1.62 11.02
N ASN A 466 6.08 2.89 11.19
CA ASN A 466 6.21 3.94 10.19
C ASN A 466 5.53 3.62 8.84
N ALA A 467 4.36 2.94 8.88
CA ALA A 467 3.68 2.48 7.68
C ALA A 467 3.06 3.63 6.85
N TYR A 468 2.58 4.68 7.52
CA TYR A 468 1.89 5.81 6.88
C TYR A 468 2.48 7.14 7.33
N PRO A 469 3.17 7.88 6.44
CA PRO A 469 3.56 9.27 6.69
C PRO A 469 2.31 10.14 6.90
N ALA A 470 2.31 10.97 7.93
CA ALA A 470 1.19 11.85 8.26
C ALA A 470 1.42 13.27 7.73
N TYR A 471 0.35 13.90 7.20
CA TYR A 471 0.39 15.20 6.54
C TYR A 471 -0.18 16.31 7.43
N PHE A 472 0.22 16.34 8.68
CA PHE A 472 -0.18 17.35 9.65
C PHE A 472 0.98 17.70 10.60
N GLY A 473 0.83 18.78 11.37
CA GLY A 473 1.88 19.30 12.26
C GLY A 473 3.08 19.81 11.46
N SER A 474 4.28 19.39 11.81
CA SER A 474 5.53 19.87 11.17
C SER A 474 5.62 19.64 9.66
N TYR A 475 4.75 18.78 9.09
CA TYR A 475 4.70 18.57 7.65
C TYR A 475 4.41 19.85 6.85
N GLU A 476 3.75 20.83 7.45
CA GLU A 476 3.49 22.12 6.81
C GLU A 476 4.78 22.83 6.35
N ASN A 477 5.88 22.57 7.03
CA ASN A 477 7.20 23.11 6.72
C ASN A 477 8.13 22.08 6.04
N PHE A 478 7.58 21.02 5.45
CA PHE A 478 8.36 19.93 4.85
C PHE A 478 9.31 20.41 3.73
N ASP A 479 9.00 21.53 3.09
CA ASP A 479 9.85 22.14 2.07
C ASP A 479 11.26 22.52 2.57
N GLU A 480 11.46 22.73 3.88
CA GLU A 480 12.78 22.93 4.46
C GLU A 480 13.64 21.67 4.31
N ILE A 481 13.05 20.50 4.60
CA ILE A 481 13.74 19.22 4.44
C ILE A 481 14.01 18.95 2.96
N ARG A 482 13.01 19.17 2.10
CA ARG A 482 13.14 18.94 0.65
C ARG A 482 14.29 19.76 0.08
N ARG A 483 14.33 21.08 0.35
CA ARG A 483 15.41 21.97 -0.11
C ARG A 483 16.79 21.52 0.39
N TRP A 484 16.87 21.07 1.63
CA TRP A 484 18.11 20.57 2.19
C TRP A 484 18.55 19.27 1.51
N VAL A 485 17.67 18.29 1.33
CA VAL A 485 17.99 17.02 0.64
C VAL A 485 18.46 17.28 -0.78
N THR A 486 17.73 18.11 -1.55
CA THR A 486 18.07 18.42 -2.95
C THR A 486 19.34 19.24 -3.09
N SER A 487 19.84 19.84 -2.01
CA SER A 487 21.16 20.51 -2.01
C SER A 487 22.36 19.55 -1.94
N ILE A 488 22.12 18.24 -1.76
CA ILE A 488 23.18 17.22 -1.65
C ILE A 488 23.13 16.33 -2.90
N PRO A 489 24.00 16.55 -3.91
CA PRO A 489 23.82 16.02 -5.28
C PRO A 489 23.84 14.50 -5.42
N ASN A 490 24.38 13.77 -4.45
CA ASN A 490 24.49 12.31 -4.47
C ASN A 490 23.66 11.63 -3.36
N LEU A 491 22.68 12.37 -2.79
CA LEU A 491 21.71 11.86 -1.82
C LEU A 491 20.34 11.77 -2.48
N PHE A 492 19.80 10.57 -2.64
CA PHE A 492 18.49 10.34 -3.21
C PHE A 492 17.53 9.84 -2.14
N CYS A 493 16.57 10.67 -1.72
CA CYS A 493 15.47 10.26 -0.89
C CYS A 493 14.35 9.70 -1.79
N VAL A 494 14.10 8.39 -1.71
CA VAL A 494 13.16 7.69 -2.60
C VAL A 494 12.17 6.83 -1.81
N GLY A 495 11.05 6.49 -2.44
CA GLY A 495 10.04 5.65 -1.82
C GLY A 495 9.13 6.40 -0.86
N ARG A 496 8.33 5.64 -0.07
CA ARG A 496 7.31 6.19 0.82
C ARG A 496 7.92 6.98 1.98
N ASN A 497 8.81 6.36 2.73
CA ASN A 497 9.35 6.93 3.96
C ASN A 497 10.51 7.88 3.70
N GLY A 498 11.35 7.62 2.68
CA GLY A 498 12.43 8.52 2.28
C GLY A 498 11.92 9.90 1.83
N MET A 499 10.75 9.95 1.23
CA MET A 499 10.12 11.19 0.79
C MET A 499 9.03 11.71 1.75
N HIS A 500 8.76 11.01 2.84
CA HIS A 500 7.60 11.28 3.71
C HIS A 500 6.30 11.47 2.92
N ARG A 501 6.05 10.57 1.96
CA ARG A 501 4.92 10.68 1.03
C ARG A 501 4.18 9.35 0.91
N TYR A 502 2.84 9.39 0.84
CA TYR A 502 2.02 8.19 0.70
C TYR A 502 2.15 7.58 -0.70
N ASN A 503 3.33 7.07 -1.01
CA ASN A 503 3.63 6.40 -2.26
C ASN A 503 3.17 4.94 -2.22
N ASN A 504 2.48 4.48 -3.26
CA ASN A 504 2.28 3.06 -3.52
C ASN A 504 3.59 2.44 -4.06
N GLN A 505 3.60 1.13 -4.34
CA GLN A 505 4.79 0.45 -4.85
C GLN A 505 5.31 1.08 -6.14
N ASP A 506 4.41 1.34 -7.10
CA ASP A 506 4.74 1.94 -8.40
C ASP A 506 5.37 3.33 -8.27
N HIS A 507 4.81 4.19 -7.43
CA HIS A 507 5.41 5.51 -7.15
C HIS A 507 6.79 5.38 -6.50
N SER A 508 6.94 4.43 -5.57
CA SER A 508 8.23 4.15 -4.92
C SER A 508 9.27 3.68 -5.92
N MET A 509 8.88 2.82 -6.87
CA MET A 509 9.74 2.38 -7.97
C MET A 509 10.09 3.52 -8.92
N LEU A 510 9.11 4.33 -9.31
CA LEU A 510 9.33 5.46 -10.22
C LEU A 510 10.36 6.44 -9.65
N THR A 511 10.28 6.77 -8.36
CA THR A 511 11.27 7.65 -7.73
C THR A 511 12.69 7.06 -7.79
N ALA A 512 12.82 5.75 -7.58
CA ALA A 512 14.09 5.05 -7.69
C ALA A 512 14.60 5.00 -9.15
N MET A 513 13.72 4.69 -10.10
CA MET A 513 14.05 4.67 -11.53
C MET A 513 14.53 6.04 -12.02
N MET A 514 13.87 7.13 -11.62
CA MET A 514 14.25 8.51 -11.97
C MET A 514 15.58 8.91 -11.33
N ALA A 515 15.84 8.50 -10.09
CA ALA A 515 17.13 8.75 -9.44
C ALA A 515 18.27 8.06 -10.22
N VAL A 516 18.05 6.83 -10.71
CA VAL A 516 19.04 6.16 -11.57
C VAL A 516 19.13 6.81 -12.95
N ASP A 517 18.02 7.32 -13.51
CA ASP A 517 18.03 8.10 -14.75
C ASP A 517 18.95 9.32 -14.62
N ASN A 518 18.89 10.04 -13.49
CA ASN A 518 19.79 11.18 -13.21
C ASN A 518 21.27 10.74 -13.16
N ILE A 519 21.58 9.61 -12.52
CA ILE A 519 22.95 9.07 -12.47
C ILE A 519 23.46 8.73 -13.89
N VAL A 520 22.62 8.10 -14.71
CA VAL A 520 22.96 7.74 -16.11
C VAL A 520 23.18 8.99 -16.96
N ALA A 521 22.37 10.03 -16.75
CA ALA A 521 22.47 11.30 -17.47
C ALA A 521 23.55 12.24 -16.93
N GLY A 522 24.15 11.93 -15.76
CA GLY A 522 25.05 12.85 -15.06
C GLY A 522 24.35 14.12 -14.56
N CYS A 523 23.05 14.05 -14.31
CA CYS A 523 22.23 15.17 -13.84
C CYS A 523 22.22 15.20 -12.31
N GLU A 524 22.55 16.34 -11.72
CA GLU A 524 22.54 16.53 -10.26
C GLU A 524 21.19 17.12 -9.75
N ASP A 525 20.29 17.55 -10.64
CA ASP A 525 18.95 18.03 -10.27
C ASP A 525 17.99 16.86 -10.05
N ASP A 526 17.59 16.67 -8.81
CA ASP A 526 16.64 15.64 -8.39
C ASP A 526 15.20 16.19 -8.19
N SER A 527 14.94 17.43 -8.55
CA SER A 527 13.64 18.11 -8.35
C SER A 527 12.47 17.34 -8.97
N ALA A 528 12.70 16.68 -10.12
CA ALA A 528 11.70 15.86 -10.79
C ALA A 528 11.24 14.66 -9.97
N LEU A 529 12.08 14.08 -9.10
CA LEU A 529 11.70 12.96 -8.21
C LEU A 529 10.54 13.38 -7.30
N TRP A 530 10.55 14.63 -6.86
CA TRP A 530 9.55 15.18 -5.94
C TRP A 530 8.22 15.49 -6.62
N THR A 531 8.12 15.40 -7.95
CA THR A 531 6.86 15.55 -8.70
C THR A 531 6.06 14.26 -8.79
N VAL A 532 6.70 13.10 -8.59
CA VAL A 532 6.02 11.80 -8.58
C VAL A 532 4.89 11.81 -7.53
N ASN A 533 3.69 11.36 -7.93
CA ASN A 533 2.50 11.33 -7.08
C ASN A 533 2.01 12.73 -6.60
N LEU A 534 2.40 13.80 -7.30
CA LEU A 534 1.77 15.12 -7.13
C LEU A 534 0.49 15.25 -7.96
N GLU A 535 0.39 14.51 -9.06
CA GLU A 535 -0.82 14.52 -9.87
C GLU A 535 -1.98 13.94 -9.05
N MET A 536 -2.93 14.83 -8.77
CA MET A 536 -4.10 14.58 -7.93
C MET A 536 -5.11 13.58 -8.51
N VAL A 537 -4.71 12.75 -9.46
CA VAL A 537 -5.57 11.82 -10.23
C VAL A 537 -5.19 10.36 -9.98
N TYR A 538 -4.18 10.08 -9.17
CA TYR A 538 -3.81 8.71 -8.78
C TYR A 538 -4.72 8.18 -7.63
N GLY A 539 -6.01 8.45 -7.72
CA GLY A 539 -7.00 7.64 -7.05
C GLY A 539 -7.24 6.38 -7.90
N GLU A 540 -7.67 5.31 -7.31
CA GLU A 540 -8.09 4.04 -7.94
C GLU A 540 -9.18 4.24 -9.03
N SER A 541 -9.20 5.38 -9.73
CA SER A 541 -10.09 5.70 -10.83
C SER A 541 -9.39 5.40 -12.15
N GLY A 542 -9.95 4.49 -12.92
CA GLY A 542 -9.65 4.35 -14.33
C GLY A 542 -9.94 5.67 -15.06
N SER A 543 -9.06 6.11 -15.93
CA SER A 543 -9.27 7.24 -16.86
C SER A 543 -10.31 6.87 -17.89
#